data_0a90468189431483a1f46b6542eb95da
#
_entry.id   0a90468189431483a1f46b6542eb95da
#
_cell.length_a   1.000
_cell.length_b   1.000
_cell.length_c   1.000
_cell.angle_alpha   90.00
_cell.angle_beta   90.00
_cell.angle_gamma   90.00
#
_symmetry.space_group_name_H-M   'P 1'
#
loop_
_entity.id
_entity.type
_entity.pdbx_description
1 polymer ?
#
loop_
_entity_poly.entity_id
_entity_poly.type
_entity_poly.pdbx_seq_one_letter_code
_entity_poly.pdbx_strand_id
1 'polypeptide(L)'
;MDFEKRKDVTMAEYLEMIGLKTGVLIACSAKMGALVAGAPEEACDRLYDYGYLLGLAFQVADDYLDAYGDEKVFGKPIGGDILNAKKCWLTTRAFEKADAPTRARLMELLDSEAVTDEQKTAKIEAVKAIYDSLDIPEDARREIRRFSDEAMERAAAAVSGLNLAALKDFAETLIGRNC
;
A
#
# COMPACT_ATOMS: atom_id res chain seq x y z
N MET A 1 -3.73 16.62 10.43
CA MET A 1 -3.50 16.95 9.01
C MET A 1 -4.80 16.73 8.26
N ASP A 2 -5.30 17.72 7.52
CA ASP A 2 -6.56 17.57 6.76
C ASP A 2 -6.36 16.81 5.43
N PHE A 3 -5.59 15.73 5.46
CA PHE A 3 -5.26 14.93 4.28
C PHE A 3 -6.53 14.39 3.58
N GLU A 4 -7.53 13.98 4.36
CA GLU A 4 -8.79 13.46 3.83
C GLU A 4 -9.63 14.51 3.09
N LYS A 5 -9.51 15.79 3.45
CA LYS A 5 -10.28 16.88 2.83
C LYS A 5 -9.66 17.43 1.54
N ARG A 6 -8.40 17.12 1.28
CA ARG A 6 -7.69 17.59 0.08
C ARG A 6 -8.11 16.77 -1.14
N LYS A 7 -8.23 17.44 -2.29
CA LYS A 7 -8.54 16.80 -3.60
C LYS A 7 -7.31 16.65 -4.51
N ASP A 8 -6.16 17.16 -4.06
CA ASP A 8 -4.94 17.33 -4.85
C ASP A 8 -3.73 16.57 -4.23
N VAL A 9 -3.98 15.43 -3.60
CA VAL A 9 -2.92 14.62 -2.99
C VAL A 9 -2.05 13.98 -4.06
N THR A 10 -0.74 14.24 -4.01
CA THR A 10 0.26 13.63 -4.87
C THR A 10 0.70 12.26 -4.35
N MET A 11 1.29 11.43 -5.22
CA MET A 11 1.86 10.14 -4.80
C MET A 11 2.97 10.30 -3.76
N ALA A 12 3.80 11.34 -3.89
CA ALA A 12 4.85 11.64 -2.90
C ALA A 12 4.27 11.91 -1.50
N GLU A 13 3.21 12.72 -1.41
CA GLU A 13 2.53 13.00 -0.14
C GLU A 13 1.81 11.77 0.42
N TYR A 14 1.24 10.93 -0.46
CA TYR A 14 0.64 9.67 -0.05
C TYR A 14 1.70 8.73 0.55
N LEU A 15 2.85 8.53 -0.12
CA LEU A 15 3.94 7.69 0.37
C LEU A 15 4.52 8.20 1.68
N GLU A 16 4.68 9.52 1.85
CA GLU A 16 5.09 10.12 3.12
C GLU A 16 4.07 9.80 4.23
N MET A 17 2.80 9.96 3.96
CA MET A 17 1.74 9.69 4.93
C MET A 17 1.73 8.24 5.38
N ILE A 18 1.76 7.25 4.48
CA ILE A 18 1.79 5.83 4.85
C ILE A 18 3.12 5.43 5.50
N GLY A 19 4.23 6.07 5.09
CA GLY A 19 5.53 5.92 5.74
C GLY A 19 5.46 6.30 7.21
N LEU A 20 4.92 7.48 7.51
CA LEU A 20 4.74 7.95 8.89
C LEU A 20 3.70 7.15 9.68
N LYS A 21 2.60 6.74 9.04
CA LYS A 21 1.50 5.99 9.69
C LYS A 21 1.88 4.54 10.01
N THR A 22 2.58 3.86 9.11
CA THR A 22 2.83 2.42 9.17
C THR A 22 4.32 2.09 9.09
N GLY A 23 5.04 2.65 8.10
CA GLY A 23 6.44 2.31 7.80
C GLY A 23 7.37 2.54 8.97
N VAL A 24 7.29 3.71 9.62
CA VAL A 24 8.16 4.08 10.76
C VAL A 24 8.03 3.10 11.93
N LEU A 25 6.82 2.62 12.24
CA LEU A 25 6.62 1.70 13.36
C LEU A 25 7.28 0.35 13.10
N ILE A 26 7.12 -0.20 11.90
CA ILE A 26 7.77 -1.47 11.49
C ILE A 26 9.29 -1.29 11.46
N ALA A 27 9.77 -0.16 10.91
CA ALA A 27 11.18 0.20 10.87
C ALA A 27 11.81 0.28 12.27
N CYS A 28 11.16 0.99 13.19
CA CYS A 28 11.63 1.08 14.58
C CYS A 28 11.67 -0.30 15.25
N SER A 29 10.67 -1.14 15.01
CA SER A 29 10.61 -2.49 15.57
C SER A 29 11.77 -3.35 15.08
N ALA A 30 12.07 -3.33 13.77
CA ALA A 30 13.19 -4.06 13.19
C ALA A 30 14.54 -3.55 13.73
N LYS A 31 14.73 -2.22 13.80
CA LYS A 31 15.96 -1.62 14.38
C LYS A 31 16.13 -1.96 15.85
N MET A 32 15.06 -1.92 16.65
CA MET A 32 15.11 -2.29 18.07
C MET A 32 15.50 -3.75 18.26
N GLY A 33 14.95 -4.66 17.45
CA GLY A 33 15.33 -6.07 17.48
C GLY A 33 16.82 -6.27 17.21
N ALA A 34 17.37 -5.57 16.22
CA ALA A 34 18.79 -5.60 15.88
C ALA A 34 19.68 -5.06 17.02
N LEU A 35 19.29 -3.94 17.63
CA LEU A 35 20.00 -3.34 18.77
C LEU A 35 20.05 -4.29 19.98
N VAL A 36 18.91 -4.92 20.31
CA VAL A 36 18.83 -5.88 21.41
C VAL A 36 19.68 -7.12 21.13
N ALA A 37 19.79 -7.53 19.87
CA ALA A 37 20.68 -8.64 19.44
C ALA A 37 22.18 -8.25 19.40
N GLY A 38 22.54 -7.01 19.70
CA GLY A 38 23.93 -6.54 19.67
C GLY A 38 24.49 -6.34 18.27
N ALA A 39 23.65 -6.12 17.26
CA ALA A 39 24.10 -5.88 15.90
C ALA A 39 24.87 -4.56 15.77
N PRO A 40 25.84 -4.45 14.83
CA PRO A 40 26.52 -3.20 14.53
C PRO A 40 25.52 -2.13 14.08
N GLU A 41 25.84 -0.83 14.33
CA GLU A 41 24.98 0.32 14.00
C GLU A 41 24.54 0.30 12.53
N GLU A 42 25.48 0.02 11.62
CA GLU A 42 25.17 -0.06 10.18
C GLU A 42 24.14 -1.15 9.85
N ALA A 43 24.20 -2.31 10.51
CA ALA A 43 23.20 -3.37 10.34
C ALA A 43 21.84 -2.96 10.93
N CYS A 44 21.85 -2.24 12.06
CA CYS A 44 20.63 -1.67 12.67
C CYS A 44 19.94 -0.67 11.73
N ASP A 45 20.72 0.21 11.06
CA ASP A 45 20.16 1.18 10.11
C ASP A 45 19.62 0.50 8.85
N ARG A 46 20.30 -0.50 8.33
CA ARG A 46 19.80 -1.29 7.20
C ARG A 46 18.51 -2.05 7.53
N LEU A 47 18.38 -2.55 8.76
CA LEU A 47 17.14 -3.20 9.21
C LEU A 47 16.01 -2.19 9.48
N TYR A 48 16.35 -0.95 9.84
CA TYR A 48 15.37 0.14 9.83
C TYR A 48 14.81 0.37 8.42
N ASP A 49 15.70 0.51 7.41
CA ASP A 49 15.31 0.70 6.01
C ASP A 49 14.47 -0.49 5.50
N TYR A 50 14.87 -1.73 5.84
CA TYR A 50 14.08 -2.94 5.54
C TYR A 50 12.65 -2.81 6.06
N GLY A 51 12.50 -2.50 7.35
CA GLY A 51 11.19 -2.39 7.98
C GLY A 51 10.34 -1.25 7.39
N TYR A 52 10.97 -0.13 7.03
CA TYR A 52 10.28 1.00 6.42
C TYR A 52 9.72 0.65 5.05
N LEU A 53 10.55 0.08 4.17
CA LEU A 53 10.16 -0.36 2.82
C LEU A 53 9.08 -1.45 2.87
N LEU A 54 9.21 -2.40 3.78
CA LEU A 54 8.21 -3.43 4.01
C LEU A 54 6.86 -2.85 4.43
N GLY A 55 6.87 -1.81 5.27
CA GLY A 55 5.68 -1.08 5.68
C GLY A 55 5.00 -0.34 4.52
N LEU A 56 5.78 0.22 3.59
CA LEU A 56 5.24 0.82 2.36
C LEU A 56 4.60 -0.26 1.47
N ALA A 57 5.31 -1.37 1.22
CA ALA A 57 4.78 -2.49 0.44
C ALA A 57 3.46 -3.02 1.04
N PHE A 58 3.42 -3.21 2.36
CA PHE A 58 2.24 -3.67 3.08
C PHE A 58 1.04 -2.72 2.89
N GLN A 59 1.26 -1.41 2.98
CA GLN A 59 0.16 -0.45 2.85
C GLN A 59 -0.38 -0.37 1.41
N VAL A 60 0.50 -0.43 0.40
CA VAL A 60 0.07 -0.51 -1.00
C VAL A 60 -0.69 -1.82 -1.27
N ALA A 61 -0.25 -2.94 -0.67
CA ALA A 61 -0.94 -4.22 -0.76
C ALA A 61 -2.33 -4.19 -0.08
N ASP A 62 -2.46 -3.55 1.09
CA ASP A 62 -3.75 -3.37 1.78
C ASP A 62 -4.73 -2.57 0.91
N ASP A 63 -4.29 -1.45 0.34
CA ASP A 63 -5.10 -0.64 -0.58
C ASP A 63 -5.50 -1.44 -1.85
N TYR A 64 -4.57 -2.26 -2.39
CA TYR A 64 -4.87 -3.13 -3.53
C TYR A 64 -5.93 -4.18 -3.18
N LEU A 65 -5.79 -4.83 -2.03
CA LEU A 65 -6.71 -5.88 -1.57
C LEU A 65 -8.10 -5.32 -1.22
N ASP A 66 -8.20 -4.06 -0.77
CA ASP A 66 -9.50 -3.42 -0.56
C ASP A 66 -10.33 -3.33 -1.85
N ALA A 67 -9.69 -3.18 -3.01
CA ALA A 67 -10.38 -3.10 -4.29
C ALA A 67 -10.45 -4.43 -5.05
N TYR A 68 -9.41 -5.27 -4.97
CA TYR A 68 -9.21 -6.45 -5.82
C TYR A 68 -9.03 -7.76 -5.05
N GLY A 69 -9.11 -7.75 -3.73
CA GLY A 69 -9.01 -8.95 -2.91
C GLY A 69 -10.23 -9.87 -3.02
N ASP A 70 -10.14 -11.01 -2.36
CA ASP A 70 -11.29 -11.91 -2.13
C ASP A 70 -11.84 -11.65 -0.72
N GLU A 71 -13.13 -11.28 -0.62
CA GLU A 71 -13.79 -11.01 0.66
C GLU A 71 -13.65 -12.14 1.69
N LYS A 72 -13.66 -13.40 1.21
CA LYS A 72 -13.55 -14.59 2.08
C LYS A 72 -12.16 -14.69 2.72
N VAL A 73 -11.14 -14.20 2.04
CA VAL A 73 -9.75 -14.24 2.47
C VAL A 73 -9.38 -12.96 3.24
N PHE A 74 -9.81 -11.82 2.73
CA PHE A 74 -9.54 -10.52 3.32
C PHE A 74 -10.33 -10.28 4.62
N GLY A 75 -11.50 -10.94 4.76
CA GLY A 75 -12.34 -10.86 5.95
C GLY A 75 -13.08 -9.52 6.10
N LYS A 76 -13.08 -8.67 5.08
CA LYS A 76 -13.77 -7.37 5.03
C LYS A 76 -14.49 -7.24 3.68
N PRO A 77 -15.60 -6.45 3.61
CA PRO A 77 -16.22 -6.09 2.35
C PRO A 77 -15.23 -5.37 1.44
N ILE A 78 -15.25 -5.70 0.15
CA ILE A 78 -14.41 -5.09 -0.88
C ILE A 78 -14.92 -3.70 -1.26
N GLY A 79 -13.99 -2.77 -1.58
CA GLY A 79 -14.30 -1.44 -2.09
C GLY A 79 -14.60 -0.39 -1.02
N GLY A 80 -14.23 -0.65 0.23
CA GLY A 80 -14.41 0.30 1.33
C GLY A 80 -13.72 1.64 1.08
N ASP A 81 -12.54 1.64 0.51
CA ASP A 81 -11.79 2.84 0.17
C ASP A 81 -12.46 3.66 -0.94
N ILE A 82 -13.04 2.99 -1.93
CA ILE A 82 -13.82 3.62 -3.02
C ILE A 82 -15.08 4.26 -2.47
N LEU A 83 -15.84 3.52 -1.65
CA LEU A 83 -17.09 4.01 -1.09
C LEU A 83 -16.91 5.24 -0.20
N ASN A 84 -15.82 5.27 0.55
CA ASN A 84 -15.47 6.38 1.45
C ASN A 84 -14.59 7.45 0.79
N ALA A 85 -14.38 7.40 -0.53
CA ALA A 85 -13.54 8.35 -1.28
C ALA A 85 -12.16 8.58 -0.65
N LYS A 86 -11.55 7.52 -0.08
CA LYS A 86 -10.25 7.61 0.56
C LYS A 86 -9.13 7.91 -0.42
N LYS A 87 -8.11 8.58 0.06
CA LYS A 87 -6.86 8.86 -0.67
C LYS A 87 -5.93 7.65 -0.55
N CYS A 88 -6.32 6.52 -1.16
CA CYS A 88 -5.53 5.31 -1.25
C CYS A 88 -4.54 5.36 -2.43
N TRP A 89 -3.62 4.42 -2.49
CA TRP A 89 -2.62 4.34 -3.57
C TRP A 89 -3.27 4.28 -4.96
N LEU A 90 -4.30 3.43 -5.11
CA LEU A 90 -4.98 3.23 -6.39
C LEU A 90 -5.64 4.52 -6.88
N THR A 91 -6.39 5.21 -6.01
CA THR A 91 -7.04 6.48 -6.33
C THR A 91 -6.02 7.55 -6.70
N THR A 92 -4.95 7.69 -5.91
CA THR A 92 -3.89 8.69 -6.15
C THR A 92 -3.18 8.42 -7.46
N ARG A 93 -2.84 7.16 -7.75
CA ARG A 93 -2.20 6.77 -9.01
C ARG A 93 -3.12 6.98 -10.21
N ALA A 94 -4.41 6.67 -10.08
CA ALA A 94 -5.39 6.92 -11.12
C ALA A 94 -5.49 8.41 -11.46
N PHE A 95 -5.50 9.30 -10.47
CA PHE A 95 -5.49 10.74 -10.69
C PHE A 95 -4.23 11.25 -11.38
N GLU A 96 -3.06 10.63 -11.15
CA GLU A 96 -1.83 11.00 -11.87
C GLU A 96 -1.86 10.61 -13.36
N LYS A 97 -2.40 9.40 -13.66
CA LYS A 97 -2.40 8.85 -15.03
C LYS A 97 -3.57 9.33 -15.90
N ALA A 98 -4.68 9.71 -15.26
CA ALA A 98 -5.90 10.06 -15.96
C ALA A 98 -5.75 11.36 -16.77
N ASP A 99 -6.27 11.35 -17.98
CA ASP A 99 -6.55 12.57 -18.74
C ASP A 99 -7.67 13.41 -18.10
N ALA A 100 -7.90 14.61 -18.58
CA ALA A 100 -8.86 15.53 -17.96
C ALA A 100 -10.31 14.98 -17.91
N PRO A 101 -10.86 14.36 -18.98
CA PRO A 101 -12.19 13.74 -18.95
C PRO A 101 -12.29 12.58 -17.95
N THR A 102 -11.32 11.66 -17.96
CA THR A 102 -11.29 10.51 -17.05
C THR A 102 -11.14 10.94 -15.58
N ARG A 103 -10.30 11.95 -15.33
CA ARG A 103 -10.14 12.55 -14.01
C ARG A 103 -11.44 13.16 -13.50
N ALA A 104 -12.16 13.90 -14.33
CA ALA A 104 -13.44 14.48 -13.99
C ALA A 104 -14.48 13.39 -13.64
N ARG A 105 -14.53 12.32 -14.46
CA ARG A 105 -15.43 11.20 -14.23
C ARG A 105 -15.10 10.43 -12.96
N LEU A 106 -13.83 10.18 -12.68
CA LEU A 106 -13.38 9.54 -11.44
C LEU A 106 -13.78 10.37 -10.21
N MET A 107 -13.57 11.68 -10.27
CA MET A 107 -13.97 12.60 -9.19
C MET A 107 -15.49 12.57 -8.94
N GLU A 108 -16.30 12.63 -10.01
CA GLU A 108 -17.75 12.54 -9.92
C GLU A 108 -18.20 11.23 -9.23
N LEU A 109 -17.62 10.10 -9.63
CA LEU A 109 -17.93 8.79 -9.06
C LEU A 109 -17.56 8.73 -7.57
N LEU A 110 -16.37 9.21 -7.20
CA LEU A 110 -15.93 9.20 -5.81
C LEU A 110 -16.79 10.12 -4.92
N ASP A 111 -17.20 11.28 -5.43
CA ASP A 111 -18.04 12.23 -4.70
C ASP A 111 -19.54 11.80 -4.67
N SER A 112 -19.95 10.81 -5.48
CA SER A 112 -21.34 10.34 -5.52
C SER A 112 -21.73 9.60 -4.24
N GLU A 113 -22.94 9.82 -3.75
CA GLU A 113 -23.50 9.03 -2.67
C GLU A 113 -23.99 7.66 -3.19
N ALA A 114 -23.78 6.61 -2.39
CA ALA A 114 -24.27 5.26 -2.66
C ALA A 114 -24.88 4.69 -1.38
N VAL A 115 -26.20 4.65 -1.31
CA VAL A 115 -26.95 4.28 -0.10
C VAL A 115 -27.35 2.80 -0.14
N THR A 116 -27.90 2.33 -1.26
CA THR A 116 -28.31 0.92 -1.40
C THR A 116 -27.12 0.04 -1.82
N ASP A 117 -27.23 -1.25 -1.58
CA ASP A 117 -26.16 -2.20 -1.92
C ASP A 117 -25.93 -2.27 -3.44
N GLU A 118 -27.00 -2.13 -4.25
CA GLU A 118 -26.88 -2.03 -5.70
C GLU A 118 -26.10 -0.78 -6.14
N GLN A 119 -26.36 0.36 -5.49
CA GLN A 119 -25.62 1.60 -5.76
C GLN A 119 -24.15 1.49 -5.36
N LYS A 120 -23.85 0.88 -4.21
CA LYS A 120 -22.47 0.63 -3.76
C LYS A 120 -21.72 -0.25 -4.75
N THR A 121 -22.32 -1.36 -5.15
CA THR A 121 -21.74 -2.28 -6.16
C THR A 121 -21.48 -1.56 -7.47
N ALA A 122 -22.47 -0.83 -8.00
CA ALA A 122 -22.32 -0.08 -9.24
C ALA A 122 -21.22 0.99 -9.17
N LYS A 123 -21.09 1.71 -8.02
CA LYS A 123 -20.01 2.69 -7.80
C LYS A 123 -18.64 2.01 -7.80
N ILE A 124 -18.48 0.90 -7.07
CA ILE A 124 -17.22 0.14 -7.00
C ILE A 124 -16.83 -0.35 -8.40
N GLU A 125 -17.75 -0.97 -9.14
CA GLU A 125 -17.50 -1.48 -10.49
C GLU A 125 -17.11 -0.36 -11.46
N ALA A 126 -17.80 0.79 -11.41
CA ALA A 126 -17.49 1.92 -12.28
C ALA A 126 -16.11 2.53 -11.99
N VAL A 127 -15.71 2.64 -10.74
CA VAL A 127 -14.38 3.13 -10.35
C VAL A 127 -13.30 2.11 -10.74
N LYS A 128 -13.52 0.82 -10.49
CA LYS A 128 -12.60 -0.26 -10.89
C LYS A 128 -12.41 -0.31 -12.41
N ALA A 129 -13.46 -0.10 -13.19
CA ALA A 129 -13.34 -0.03 -14.66
C ALA A 129 -12.40 1.11 -15.11
N ILE A 130 -12.39 2.25 -14.40
CA ILE A 130 -11.43 3.33 -14.66
C ILE A 130 -10.01 2.87 -14.26
N TYR A 131 -9.84 2.27 -13.09
CA TYR A 131 -8.54 1.75 -12.65
C TYR A 131 -7.97 0.73 -13.66
N ASP A 132 -8.79 -0.19 -14.12
CA ASP A 132 -8.41 -1.21 -15.09
C ASP A 132 -8.01 -0.59 -16.45
N SER A 133 -8.77 0.42 -16.92
CA SER A 133 -8.46 1.13 -18.17
C SER A 133 -7.14 1.91 -18.13
N LEU A 134 -6.67 2.24 -16.93
CA LEU A 134 -5.41 2.95 -16.67
C LEU A 134 -4.26 2.02 -16.23
N ASP A 135 -4.46 0.70 -16.22
CA ASP A 135 -3.50 -0.31 -15.72
C ASP A 135 -3.07 -0.10 -14.25
N ILE A 136 -3.94 0.49 -13.43
CA ILE A 136 -3.62 0.78 -12.03
C ILE A 136 -3.34 -0.48 -11.19
N PRO A 137 -4.10 -1.60 -11.35
CA PRO A 137 -3.83 -2.84 -10.62
C PRO A 137 -2.43 -3.38 -10.86
N GLU A 138 -1.95 -3.32 -12.11
CA GLU A 138 -0.62 -3.79 -12.46
C GLU A 138 0.49 -2.84 -11.98
N ASP A 139 0.22 -1.52 -12.01
CA ASP A 139 1.12 -0.53 -11.39
C ASP A 139 1.27 -0.81 -9.89
N ALA A 140 0.17 -1.12 -9.18
CA ALA A 140 0.20 -1.43 -7.75
C ALA A 140 1.03 -2.69 -7.46
N ARG A 141 0.81 -3.77 -8.22
CA ARG A 141 1.60 -5.01 -8.08
C ARG A 141 3.09 -4.78 -8.34
N ARG A 142 3.44 -3.94 -9.33
CA ARG A 142 4.85 -3.57 -9.58
C ARG A 142 5.44 -2.80 -8.40
N GLU A 143 4.70 -1.86 -7.83
CA GLU A 143 5.17 -1.06 -6.71
C GLU A 143 5.35 -1.90 -5.44
N ILE A 144 4.40 -2.81 -5.16
CA ILE A 144 4.53 -3.77 -4.06
C ILE A 144 5.80 -4.61 -4.22
N ARG A 145 6.03 -5.18 -5.42
CA ARG A 145 7.26 -5.95 -5.70
C ARG A 145 8.50 -5.09 -5.54
N ARG A 146 8.52 -3.88 -6.08
CA ARG A 146 9.67 -2.97 -5.97
C ARG A 146 10.05 -2.70 -4.52
N PHE A 147 9.09 -2.31 -3.67
CA PHE A 147 9.35 -2.08 -2.25
C PHE A 147 9.79 -3.35 -1.52
N SER A 148 9.21 -4.51 -1.85
CA SER A 148 9.57 -5.79 -1.26
C SER A 148 10.98 -6.22 -1.62
N ASP A 149 11.36 -6.08 -2.89
CA ASP A 149 12.69 -6.43 -3.38
C ASP A 149 13.76 -5.51 -2.75
N GLU A 150 13.53 -4.19 -2.74
CA GLU A 150 14.40 -3.22 -2.08
C GLU A 150 14.53 -3.50 -0.57
N ALA A 151 13.43 -3.88 0.11
CA ALA A 151 13.48 -4.29 1.51
C ALA A 151 14.38 -5.50 1.71
N MET A 152 14.24 -6.54 0.88
CA MET A 152 15.06 -7.75 0.96
C MET A 152 16.53 -7.48 0.66
N GLU A 153 16.86 -6.54 -0.24
CA GLU A 153 18.25 -6.10 -0.46
C GLU A 153 18.84 -5.47 0.81
N ARG A 154 18.07 -4.62 1.52
CA ARG A 154 18.50 -4.03 2.80
C ARG A 154 18.73 -5.11 3.87
N ALA A 155 17.82 -6.08 3.98
CA ALA A 155 17.97 -7.20 4.90
C ALA A 155 19.20 -8.06 4.57
N ALA A 156 19.41 -8.41 3.31
CA ALA A 156 20.56 -9.22 2.87
C ALA A 156 21.91 -8.51 3.10
N ALA A 157 21.92 -7.18 3.05
CA ALA A 157 23.10 -6.38 3.38
C ALA A 157 23.36 -6.25 4.89
N ALA A 158 22.34 -6.52 5.73
CA ALA A 158 22.44 -6.42 7.18
C ALA A 158 22.74 -7.76 7.86
N VAL A 159 22.12 -8.85 7.38
CA VAL A 159 22.16 -10.19 8.00
C VAL A 159 22.28 -11.29 6.97
N SER A 160 22.64 -12.50 7.42
CA SER A 160 22.80 -13.68 6.57
C SER A 160 22.25 -14.96 7.23
N GLY A 161 22.25 -16.06 6.51
CA GLY A 161 21.88 -17.37 7.01
C GLY A 161 20.43 -17.44 7.52
N LEU A 162 20.22 -18.06 8.68
CA LEU A 162 18.89 -18.26 9.29
C LEU A 162 18.16 -16.95 9.58
N ASN A 163 18.88 -15.90 9.93
CA ASN A 163 18.27 -14.60 10.21
C ASN A 163 17.66 -13.96 8.96
N LEU A 164 18.35 -14.08 7.82
CA LEU A 164 17.81 -13.60 6.54
C LEU A 164 16.58 -14.40 6.11
N ALA A 165 16.61 -15.74 6.29
CA ALA A 165 15.45 -16.59 6.01
C ALA A 165 14.23 -16.19 6.83
N ALA A 166 14.39 -15.93 8.13
CA ALA A 166 13.32 -15.49 9.01
C ALA A 166 12.72 -14.13 8.58
N LEU A 167 13.55 -13.17 8.16
CA LEU A 167 13.08 -11.89 7.64
C LEU A 167 12.31 -12.04 6.32
N LYS A 168 12.76 -12.96 5.45
CA LYS A 168 12.06 -13.29 4.22
C LYS A 168 10.69 -13.90 4.48
N ASP A 169 10.61 -14.91 5.35
CA ASP A 169 9.36 -15.56 5.75
C ASP A 169 8.38 -14.54 6.36
N PHE A 170 8.90 -13.61 7.16
CA PHE A 170 8.09 -12.53 7.71
C PHE A 170 7.54 -11.61 6.62
N ALA A 171 8.38 -11.18 5.66
CA ALA A 171 7.96 -10.33 4.54
C ALA A 171 6.89 -11.04 3.69
N GLU A 172 7.10 -12.31 3.34
CA GLU A 172 6.13 -13.12 2.61
C GLU A 172 4.81 -13.28 3.36
N THR A 173 4.85 -13.47 4.68
CA THR A 173 3.65 -13.57 5.51
C THR A 173 2.90 -12.24 5.59
N LEU A 174 3.62 -11.12 5.65
CA LEU A 174 3.02 -9.80 5.80
C LEU A 174 2.37 -9.31 4.50
N ILE A 175 3.06 -9.49 3.37
CA ILE A 175 2.64 -9.00 2.05
C ILE A 175 1.89 -10.09 1.28
N GLY A 176 2.27 -11.35 1.43
CA GLY A 176 1.76 -12.51 0.71
C GLY A 176 0.34 -12.95 1.10
N ARG A 177 -0.37 -12.14 1.87
CA ARG A 177 -1.79 -12.35 2.17
C ARG A 177 -2.68 -12.17 0.94
N ASN A 178 -2.16 -12.62 -0.24
CA ASN A 178 -2.91 -12.75 -1.50
C ASN A 178 -2.74 -11.60 -2.53
N CYS A 179 -1.51 -11.26 -2.86
CA CYS A 179 -1.23 -10.59 -4.15
C CYS A 179 -0.84 -11.62 -5.20
#